data_4391ee8a46a85772a6de03c84f5b6111
#
_entry.id   4391ee8a46a85772a6de03c84f5b6111
#
_cell.length_a   1.000
_cell.length_b   1.000
_cell.length_c   1.000
_cell.angle_alpha   90.00
_cell.angle_beta   90.00
_cell.angle_gamma   90.00
#
_symmetry.space_group_name_H-M   'P 1'
#
loop_
_entity.id
_entity.type
_entity.pdbx_description
1 polymer ?
#
loop_
_entity_poly.entity_id
_entity_poly.type
_entity_poly.pdbx_seq_one_letter_code
_entity_poly.pdbx_strand_id
1 'polypeptide(L)'
;MTCDETSILVHALIDGELDAGHTREVEAHLATCPRCAAQLRDYRVMRQALAAPALRNQAPPALRARIDAALPARPAAAPSRRSLLKGMAMGSVLSGALAASLVVFVVRKEEDQRVLGDVVSAHLRSLQGDHLIDVQSTDQHTVKPWFNGRLDVAPPVVDLTAQGFTLIGGRLDYIDGRPVAAVVYKRRAHVINLFVAQASGGEARARIEQLQGFNIWRWRRSDLGFWAVSDINAEELQEFGDKLAAEVRGGA
;
A
#
# COMPACT_ATOMS: atom_id res chain seq x y z
N MET A 1 6.86 2.24 -35.60
CA MET A 1 7.98 2.24 -34.60
C MET A 1 9.29 2.43 -35.35
N THR A 2 10.16 3.32 -34.91
CA THR A 2 11.51 3.56 -35.45
C THR A 2 12.53 2.57 -34.91
N CYS A 3 13.72 2.52 -35.54
CA CYS A 3 14.80 1.68 -35.02
C CYS A 3 15.29 2.13 -33.64
N ASP A 4 15.27 3.42 -33.36
CA ASP A 4 15.73 3.96 -32.07
C ASP A 4 14.75 3.61 -30.95
N GLU A 5 13.45 3.74 -31.19
CA GLU A 5 12.40 3.30 -30.27
C GLU A 5 12.49 1.79 -30.01
N THR A 6 12.68 0.99 -31.08
CA THR A 6 12.82 -0.46 -30.96
C THR A 6 14.06 -0.83 -30.15
N SER A 7 15.19 -0.14 -30.35
CA SER A 7 16.43 -0.40 -29.62
C SER A 7 16.30 -0.24 -28.10
N ILE A 8 15.50 0.73 -27.65
CA ILE A 8 15.22 0.94 -26.24
C ILE A 8 14.35 -0.22 -25.68
N LEU A 9 13.34 -0.64 -26.42
CA LEU A 9 12.37 -1.64 -25.98
C LEU A 9 12.86 -3.10 -26.10
N VAL A 10 13.90 -3.37 -26.91
CA VAL A 10 14.46 -4.72 -27.08
C VAL A 10 14.94 -5.32 -25.76
N HIS A 11 15.46 -4.51 -24.84
CA HIS A 11 15.90 -5.00 -23.52
C HIS A 11 14.70 -5.49 -22.70
N ALA A 12 13.65 -4.69 -22.62
CA ALA A 12 12.43 -5.06 -21.91
C ALA A 12 11.74 -6.28 -22.55
N LEU A 13 11.81 -6.41 -23.89
CA LEU A 13 11.32 -7.61 -24.60
C LEU A 13 12.06 -8.88 -24.17
N ILE A 14 13.39 -8.81 -24.04
CA ILE A 14 14.22 -9.95 -23.61
C ILE A 14 13.92 -10.36 -22.19
N ASP A 15 13.66 -9.39 -21.32
CA ASP A 15 13.39 -9.63 -19.90
C ASP A 15 11.92 -10.02 -19.64
N GLY A 16 11.05 -9.94 -20.65
CA GLY A 16 9.63 -10.28 -20.54
C GLY A 16 8.81 -9.20 -19.80
N GLU A 17 9.30 -7.95 -19.82
CA GLU A 17 8.73 -6.81 -19.08
C GLU A 17 7.85 -5.91 -19.95
N LEU A 18 7.65 -6.23 -21.24
CA LEU A 18 6.76 -5.49 -22.11
C LEU A 18 5.30 -5.94 -21.95
N ASP A 19 4.40 -4.98 -21.97
CA ASP A 19 2.98 -5.28 -22.17
C ASP A 19 2.69 -5.84 -23.58
N ALA A 20 1.51 -6.43 -23.75
CA ALA A 20 1.14 -7.12 -24.98
C ALA A 20 1.05 -6.19 -26.22
N GLY A 21 0.80 -4.88 -26.02
CA GLY A 21 0.74 -3.90 -27.09
C GLY A 21 2.13 -3.61 -27.64
N HIS A 22 3.03 -3.17 -26.78
CA HIS A 22 4.42 -2.88 -27.15
C HIS A 22 5.18 -4.13 -27.63
N THR A 23 4.92 -5.30 -27.04
CA THR A 23 5.48 -6.57 -27.53
C THR A 23 5.17 -6.79 -28.99
N ARG A 24 3.90 -6.64 -29.40
CA ARG A 24 3.45 -6.84 -30.78
C ARG A 24 4.07 -5.81 -31.75
N GLU A 25 4.19 -4.56 -31.33
CA GLU A 25 4.80 -3.50 -32.13
C GLU A 25 6.29 -3.73 -32.36
N VAL A 26 7.02 -4.13 -31.33
CA VAL A 26 8.46 -4.47 -31.41
C VAL A 26 8.66 -5.70 -32.29
N GLU A 27 7.88 -6.76 -32.13
CA GLU A 27 7.94 -7.96 -32.95
C GLU A 27 7.65 -7.68 -34.43
N ALA A 28 6.66 -6.84 -34.74
CA ALA A 28 6.34 -6.41 -36.10
C ALA A 28 7.52 -5.65 -36.74
N HIS A 29 8.20 -4.78 -36.00
CA HIS A 29 9.39 -4.08 -36.50
C HIS A 29 10.57 -5.05 -36.70
N LEU A 30 10.80 -5.97 -35.75
CA LEU A 30 11.85 -6.97 -35.84
C LEU A 30 11.69 -7.91 -37.05
N ALA A 31 10.46 -8.19 -37.48
CA ALA A 31 10.16 -9.00 -38.66
C ALA A 31 10.59 -8.31 -39.98
N THR A 32 10.65 -6.98 -40.00
CA THR A 32 10.94 -6.18 -41.17
C THR A 32 12.31 -5.50 -41.18
N CYS A 33 12.95 -5.38 -40.00
CA CYS A 33 14.23 -4.68 -39.86
C CYS A 33 15.38 -5.63 -39.52
N PRO A 34 16.28 -5.94 -40.49
CA PRO A 34 17.41 -6.86 -40.24
C PRO A 34 18.38 -6.37 -39.15
N ARG A 35 18.57 -5.05 -39.04
CA ARG A 35 19.46 -4.43 -38.05
C ARG A 35 18.98 -4.69 -36.62
N CYS A 36 17.72 -4.40 -36.34
CA CYS A 36 17.15 -4.61 -35.00
C CYS A 36 16.99 -6.11 -34.69
N ALA A 37 16.69 -6.93 -35.67
CA ALA A 37 16.68 -8.38 -35.53
C ALA A 37 18.08 -8.96 -35.20
N ALA A 38 19.14 -8.42 -35.80
CA ALA A 38 20.52 -8.79 -35.46
C ALA A 38 20.84 -8.39 -34.03
N GLN A 39 20.53 -7.18 -33.60
CA GLN A 39 20.73 -6.70 -32.24
C GLN A 39 20.03 -7.59 -31.21
N LEU A 40 18.79 -8.01 -31.44
CA LEU A 40 18.08 -8.93 -30.57
C LEU A 40 18.78 -10.30 -30.49
N ARG A 41 19.30 -10.82 -31.61
CA ARG A 41 20.06 -12.09 -31.63
C ARG A 41 21.33 -11.97 -30.79
N ASP A 42 22.06 -10.87 -30.91
CA ASP A 42 23.31 -10.65 -30.17
C ASP A 42 23.03 -10.57 -28.67
N TYR A 43 22.01 -9.90 -28.23
CA TYR A 43 21.59 -9.87 -26.83
C TYR A 43 21.17 -11.25 -26.32
N ARG A 44 20.45 -12.03 -27.12
CA ARG A 44 20.10 -13.41 -26.74
C ARG A 44 21.34 -14.32 -26.57
N VAL A 45 22.29 -14.19 -27.47
CA VAL A 45 23.57 -14.93 -27.38
C VAL A 45 24.34 -14.53 -26.13
N MET A 46 24.44 -13.22 -25.86
CA MET A 46 25.07 -12.71 -24.63
C MET A 46 24.39 -13.23 -23.38
N ARG A 47 23.03 -13.16 -23.32
CA ARG A 47 22.26 -13.70 -22.20
C ARG A 47 22.51 -15.21 -22.00
N GLN A 48 22.57 -16.00 -23.07
CA GLN A 48 22.87 -17.43 -22.99
C GLN A 48 24.27 -17.66 -22.47
N ALA A 49 25.25 -16.89 -22.92
CA ALA A 49 26.65 -17.02 -22.45
C ALA A 49 26.74 -16.67 -20.95
N LEU A 50 26.04 -15.62 -20.48
CA LEU A 50 26.01 -15.24 -19.07
C LEU A 50 25.24 -16.26 -18.20
N ALA A 51 24.27 -16.97 -18.78
CA ALA A 51 23.52 -18.01 -18.09
C ALA A 51 24.27 -19.35 -17.99
N ALA A 52 25.47 -19.46 -18.63
CA ALA A 52 26.25 -20.69 -18.64
C ALA A 52 26.58 -21.16 -17.21
N PRO A 53 26.50 -22.47 -16.93
CA PRO A 53 26.79 -23.04 -15.60
C PRO A 53 28.15 -22.65 -15.05
N ALA A 54 29.15 -22.48 -15.92
CA ALA A 54 30.52 -22.12 -15.55
C ALA A 54 30.64 -20.72 -14.90
N LEU A 55 29.67 -19.82 -15.14
CA LEU A 55 29.65 -18.49 -14.56
C LEU A 55 28.78 -18.40 -13.28
N ARG A 56 28.13 -19.49 -12.92
CA ARG A 56 27.29 -19.54 -11.72
C ARG A 56 28.10 -19.98 -10.52
N ASN A 57 28.27 -19.07 -9.56
CA ASN A 57 28.85 -19.43 -8.27
C ASN A 57 27.73 -19.96 -7.36
N GLN A 58 27.95 -21.13 -6.78
CA GLN A 58 27.03 -21.64 -5.76
C GLN A 58 27.20 -20.84 -4.48
N ALA A 59 26.08 -20.29 -3.99
CA ALA A 59 26.07 -19.60 -2.71
C ALA A 59 26.44 -20.61 -1.59
N PRO A 60 27.33 -20.23 -0.63
CA PRO A 60 27.62 -21.06 0.52
C PRO A 60 26.34 -21.42 1.28
N PRO A 61 26.18 -22.66 1.78
CA PRO A 61 25.00 -23.06 2.55
C PRO A 61 24.70 -22.14 3.76
N ALA A 62 25.75 -21.64 4.41
CA ALA A 62 25.63 -20.70 5.52
C ALA A 62 24.98 -19.35 5.12
N LEU A 63 25.19 -18.87 3.89
CA LEU A 63 24.54 -17.65 3.40
C LEU A 63 23.04 -17.85 3.24
N ARG A 64 22.64 -18.98 2.65
CA ARG A 64 21.23 -19.33 2.51
C ARG A 64 20.55 -19.41 3.87
N ALA A 65 21.12 -20.11 4.83
CA ALA A 65 20.58 -20.22 6.19
C ALA A 65 20.44 -18.84 6.87
N ARG A 66 21.39 -17.93 6.65
CA ARG A 66 21.32 -16.56 7.18
C ARG A 66 20.19 -15.74 6.54
N ILE A 67 20.01 -15.89 5.22
CA ILE A 67 18.90 -15.21 4.50
C ILE A 67 17.57 -15.76 4.97
N ASP A 68 17.42 -17.09 5.04
CA ASP A 68 16.18 -17.72 5.50
C ASP A 68 15.84 -17.32 6.94
N ALA A 69 16.83 -17.15 7.82
CA ALA A 69 16.64 -16.69 9.19
C ALA A 69 16.31 -15.18 9.29
N ALA A 70 16.76 -14.36 8.32
CA ALA A 70 16.49 -12.93 8.27
C ALA A 70 15.17 -12.59 7.59
N LEU A 71 14.63 -13.51 6.79
CA LEU A 71 13.30 -13.30 6.18
C LEU A 71 12.22 -13.53 7.24
N PRO A 72 11.17 -12.69 7.27
CA PRO A 72 10.02 -12.97 8.11
C PRO A 72 9.50 -14.38 7.76
N ALA A 73 9.23 -15.17 8.80
CA ALA A 73 8.72 -16.52 8.62
C ALA A 73 7.55 -16.48 7.63
N ARG A 74 7.68 -17.21 6.52
CA ARG A 74 6.63 -17.31 5.53
C ARG A 74 5.38 -17.78 6.28
N PRO A 75 4.26 -17.04 6.26
CA PRO A 75 3.06 -17.51 6.93
C PRO A 75 2.80 -18.93 6.42
N ALA A 76 2.71 -19.88 7.37
CA ALA A 76 2.40 -21.26 7.02
C ALA A 76 1.17 -21.21 6.12
N ALA A 77 1.24 -21.88 4.97
CA ALA A 77 0.16 -21.87 3.99
C ALA A 77 -1.15 -22.11 4.73
N ALA A 78 -2.08 -21.15 4.64
CA ALA A 78 -3.34 -21.23 5.35
C ALA A 78 -3.97 -22.60 5.06
N PRO A 79 -4.40 -23.37 6.07
CA PRO A 79 -4.94 -24.70 5.87
C PRO A 79 -6.07 -24.60 4.86
N SER A 80 -6.03 -25.40 3.81
CA SER A 80 -7.03 -25.36 2.75
C SER A 80 -8.41 -25.62 3.38
N ARG A 81 -9.45 -24.95 2.88
CA ARG A 81 -10.85 -25.15 3.36
C ARG A 81 -11.23 -26.63 3.42
N ARG A 82 -10.65 -27.48 2.58
CA ARG A 82 -10.83 -28.93 2.58
C ARG A 82 -10.18 -29.65 3.78
N SER A 83 -9.02 -29.18 4.28
CA SER A 83 -8.40 -29.78 5.46
C SER A 83 -9.11 -29.40 6.77
N LEU A 84 -9.68 -28.19 6.83
CA LEU A 84 -10.53 -27.74 7.95
C LEU A 84 -11.84 -28.56 8.03
N LEU A 85 -12.51 -28.80 6.89
CA LEU A 85 -13.75 -29.60 6.85
C LEU A 85 -13.54 -31.07 7.25
N LYS A 86 -12.38 -31.66 6.96
CA LYS A 86 -12.06 -33.04 7.40
C LYS A 86 -11.77 -33.15 8.89
N GLY A 87 -11.25 -32.08 9.53
CA GLY A 87 -11.04 -32.04 10.99
C GLY A 87 -12.32 -31.82 11.80
N MET A 88 -13.34 -31.17 11.20
CA MET A 88 -14.61 -30.84 11.87
C MET A 88 -15.56 -32.04 12.02
N ALA A 89 -15.36 -33.12 11.29
CA ALA A 89 -16.25 -34.29 11.33
C ALA A 89 -16.04 -35.17 12.57
N MET A 90 -15.09 -34.92 13.42
CA MET A 90 -14.74 -35.80 14.55
C MET A 90 -14.63 -35.10 15.91
N GLY A 91 -15.03 -33.84 16.06
CA GLY A 91 -14.95 -33.12 17.33
C GLY A 91 -16.25 -32.44 17.73
N SER A 92 -16.70 -32.71 18.93
CA SER A 92 -17.93 -32.20 19.57
C SER A 92 -18.15 -30.67 19.39
N VAL A 93 -19.40 -30.24 19.46
CA VAL A 93 -19.93 -28.89 19.27
C VAL A 93 -19.16 -27.77 19.99
N LEU A 94 -18.51 -28.06 21.11
CA LEU A 94 -17.68 -27.09 21.85
C LEU A 94 -16.36 -26.75 21.12
N SER A 95 -15.77 -27.72 20.42
CA SER A 95 -14.50 -27.49 19.67
C SER A 95 -14.73 -26.69 18.40
N GLY A 96 -15.92 -26.75 17.80
CA GLY A 96 -16.28 -26.02 16.59
C GLY A 96 -16.37 -24.49 16.81
N ALA A 97 -16.89 -24.05 17.94
CA ALA A 97 -17.02 -22.64 18.25
C ALA A 97 -15.63 -21.96 18.49
N LEU A 98 -14.69 -22.67 19.15
CA LEU A 98 -13.33 -22.18 19.37
C LEU A 98 -12.53 -22.14 18.06
N ALA A 99 -12.66 -23.17 17.20
CA ALA A 99 -11.98 -23.19 15.90
C ALA A 99 -12.51 -22.09 14.96
N ALA A 100 -13.84 -21.89 14.92
CA ALA A 100 -14.45 -20.83 14.13
C ALA A 100 -14.01 -19.42 14.61
N SER A 101 -13.93 -19.22 15.93
CA SER A 101 -13.46 -17.96 16.51
C SER A 101 -12.00 -17.69 16.18
N LEU A 102 -11.14 -18.72 16.18
CA LEU A 102 -9.73 -18.59 15.82
C LEU A 102 -9.56 -18.24 14.34
N VAL A 103 -10.34 -18.90 13.44
CA VAL A 103 -10.30 -18.60 12.00
C VAL A 103 -10.76 -17.17 11.73
N VAL A 104 -11.85 -16.73 12.34
CA VAL A 104 -12.33 -15.35 12.21
C VAL A 104 -11.29 -14.35 12.75
N PHE A 105 -10.65 -14.66 13.86
CA PHE A 105 -9.59 -13.82 14.43
C PHE A 105 -8.37 -13.70 13.49
N VAL A 106 -7.91 -14.82 12.92
CA VAL A 106 -6.76 -14.83 11.99
C VAL A 106 -7.10 -14.05 10.72
N VAL A 107 -8.27 -14.29 10.12
CA VAL A 107 -8.69 -13.59 8.89
C VAL A 107 -8.80 -12.09 9.14
N ARG A 108 -9.41 -11.66 10.24
CA ARG A 108 -9.51 -10.23 10.59
C ARG A 108 -8.14 -9.59 10.84
N LYS A 109 -7.21 -10.32 11.45
CA LYS A 109 -5.85 -9.83 11.68
C LYS A 109 -5.10 -9.64 10.36
N GLU A 110 -5.27 -10.56 9.41
CA GLU A 110 -4.65 -10.44 8.07
C GLU A 110 -5.25 -9.28 7.26
N GLU A 111 -6.56 -9.07 7.34
CA GLU A 111 -7.22 -7.90 6.73
C GLU A 111 -6.73 -6.59 7.34
N ASP A 112 -6.64 -6.51 8.66
CA ASP A 112 -6.10 -5.34 9.37
C ASP A 112 -4.66 -5.02 8.92
N GLN A 113 -3.78 -6.03 8.83
CA GLN A 113 -2.40 -5.85 8.39
C GLN A 113 -2.30 -5.40 6.93
N ARG A 114 -3.17 -5.89 6.05
CA ARG A 114 -3.23 -5.47 4.66
C ARG A 114 -3.62 -4.00 4.55
N VAL A 115 -4.67 -3.59 5.24
CA VAL A 115 -5.12 -2.18 5.27
C VAL A 115 -4.00 -1.27 5.79
N LEU A 116 -3.28 -1.66 6.84
CA LEU A 116 -2.15 -0.87 7.35
C LEU A 116 -1.01 -0.77 6.33
N GLY A 117 -0.73 -1.85 5.60
CA GLY A 117 0.23 -1.85 4.50
C GLY A 117 -0.15 -0.90 3.38
N ASP A 118 -1.43 -0.89 2.98
CA ASP A 118 -1.95 0.01 1.96
C ASP A 118 -1.88 1.48 2.40
N VAL A 119 -2.22 1.76 3.66
CA VAL A 119 -2.16 3.10 4.27
C VAL A 119 -0.72 3.64 4.25
N VAL A 120 0.27 2.86 4.65
CA VAL A 120 1.69 3.25 4.59
C VAL A 120 2.15 3.42 3.14
N SER A 121 1.76 2.51 2.26
CA SER A 121 2.09 2.59 0.83
C SER A 121 1.50 3.85 0.18
N ALA A 122 0.25 4.20 0.51
CA ALA A 122 -0.39 5.44 0.05
C ALA A 122 0.32 6.68 0.57
N HIS A 123 0.75 6.68 1.84
CA HIS A 123 1.56 7.75 2.41
C HIS A 123 2.90 7.89 1.68
N LEU A 124 3.63 6.80 1.49
CA LEU A 124 4.92 6.80 0.77
C LEU A 124 4.77 7.30 -0.67
N ARG A 125 3.76 6.83 -1.40
CA ARG A 125 3.49 7.31 -2.77
C ARG A 125 3.25 8.82 -2.80
N SER A 126 2.52 9.35 -1.82
CA SER A 126 2.22 10.78 -1.76
C SER A 126 3.44 11.66 -1.51
N LEU A 127 4.49 11.13 -0.88
CA LEU A 127 5.74 11.86 -0.65
C LEU A 127 6.65 11.84 -1.89
N GLN A 128 6.33 11.04 -2.90
CA GLN A 128 7.09 10.93 -4.15
C GLN A 128 6.43 11.76 -5.25
N GLY A 129 7.20 12.69 -5.82
CA GLY A 129 6.74 13.54 -6.91
C GLY A 129 5.67 14.57 -6.49
N ASP A 130 4.84 15.00 -7.45
CA ASP A 130 3.82 16.04 -7.26
C ASP A 130 2.46 15.48 -6.77
N HIS A 131 2.45 14.34 -6.08
CA HIS A 131 1.22 13.62 -5.70
C HIS A 131 0.77 13.86 -4.25
N LEU A 132 1.30 14.87 -3.58
CA LEU A 132 1.00 15.11 -2.17
C LEU A 132 -0.45 15.61 -1.97
N ILE A 133 -0.92 16.49 -2.85
CA ILE A 133 -2.21 17.18 -2.75
C ILE A 133 -2.82 17.41 -4.14
N ASP A 134 -4.13 17.19 -4.28
CA ASP A 134 -4.92 17.52 -5.48
C ASP A 134 -5.58 18.90 -5.35
N VAL A 135 -5.96 19.26 -4.12
CA VAL A 135 -6.46 20.61 -3.78
C VAL A 135 -5.55 21.22 -2.73
N GLN A 136 -4.86 22.29 -3.10
CA GLN A 136 -3.99 23.03 -2.21
C GLN A 136 -4.78 24.15 -1.51
N SER A 137 -4.90 24.08 -0.20
CA SER A 137 -5.49 25.14 0.62
C SER A 137 -5.18 24.91 2.11
N THR A 138 -4.98 25.99 2.83
CA THR A 138 -4.91 26.00 4.30
C THR A 138 -6.29 26.24 4.93
N ASP A 139 -7.31 26.53 4.13
CA ASP A 139 -8.68 26.79 4.57
C ASP A 139 -9.53 25.53 4.46
N GLN A 140 -10.04 25.09 5.62
CA GLN A 140 -10.98 23.97 5.72
C GLN A 140 -12.25 24.16 4.89
N HIS A 141 -12.70 25.41 4.70
CA HIS A 141 -13.88 25.74 3.90
C HIS A 141 -13.65 25.57 2.39
N THR A 142 -12.42 25.47 1.97
CA THR A 142 -12.03 25.11 0.59
C THR A 142 -11.81 23.60 0.45
N VAL A 143 -11.07 22.99 1.39
CA VAL A 143 -10.69 21.57 1.30
C VAL A 143 -11.88 20.64 1.55
N LYS A 144 -12.72 20.93 2.56
CA LYS A 144 -13.87 20.08 2.88
C LYS A 144 -14.89 19.96 1.73
N PRO A 145 -15.38 21.06 1.10
CA PRO A 145 -16.30 20.97 -0.02
C PRO A 145 -15.70 20.31 -1.27
N TRP A 146 -14.38 20.34 -1.45
CA TRP A 146 -13.73 19.73 -2.60
C TRP A 146 -13.97 18.21 -2.67
N PHE A 147 -14.14 17.55 -1.53
CA PHE A 147 -14.47 16.13 -1.47
C PHE A 147 -15.93 15.82 -1.83
N ASN A 148 -16.83 16.80 -1.78
CA ASN A 148 -18.25 16.58 -2.06
C ASN A 148 -18.47 16.11 -3.50
N GLY A 149 -19.25 15.05 -3.65
CA GLY A 149 -19.54 14.42 -4.94
C GLY A 149 -18.38 13.60 -5.55
N ARG A 150 -17.23 13.53 -4.85
CA ARG A 150 -16.09 12.68 -5.24
C ARG A 150 -15.99 11.43 -4.39
N LEU A 151 -16.55 11.50 -3.19
CA LEU A 151 -16.58 10.39 -2.22
C LEU A 151 -17.98 10.26 -1.65
N ASP A 152 -18.32 9.05 -1.22
CA ASP A 152 -19.58 8.76 -0.52
C ASP A 152 -19.60 9.31 0.91
N VAL A 153 -18.46 9.75 1.42
CA VAL A 153 -18.30 10.30 2.77
C VAL A 153 -17.67 11.68 2.72
N ALA A 154 -18.16 12.59 3.57
CA ALA A 154 -17.54 13.89 3.78
C ALA A 154 -16.51 13.79 4.90
N PRO A 155 -15.18 13.86 4.60
CA PRO A 155 -14.18 13.82 5.64
C PRO A 155 -14.28 15.05 6.53
N PRO A 156 -14.09 14.92 7.86
CA PRO A 156 -13.92 16.07 8.71
C PRO A 156 -12.57 16.73 8.37
N VAL A 157 -12.61 17.98 7.95
CA VAL A 157 -11.43 18.81 7.75
C VAL A 157 -11.45 19.89 8.82
N VAL A 158 -10.42 19.96 9.62
CA VAL A 158 -10.32 20.83 10.79
C VAL A 158 -9.05 21.66 10.70
N ASP A 159 -9.14 22.94 11.01
CA ASP A 159 -7.95 23.78 11.18
C ASP A 159 -7.34 23.55 12.57
N LEU A 160 -6.15 22.97 12.59
CA LEU A 160 -5.35 22.72 13.77
C LEU A 160 -4.04 23.54 13.78
N THR A 161 -4.01 24.65 13.02
CA THR A 161 -2.80 25.50 12.89
C THR A 161 -2.39 26.10 14.23
N ALA A 162 -3.36 26.54 15.06
CA ALA A 162 -3.08 27.05 16.40
C ALA A 162 -2.42 26.00 17.32
N GLN A 163 -2.63 24.72 17.04
CA GLN A 163 -2.05 23.58 17.75
C GLN A 163 -0.75 23.07 17.10
N GLY A 164 -0.29 23.77 16.04
CA GLY A 164 0.96 23.48 15.34
C GLY A 164 0.85 22.39 14.27
N PHE A 165 -0.36 22.04 13.82
CA PHE A 165 -0.64 21.13 12.72
C PHE A 165 -1.33 21.89 11.59
N THR A 166 -0.56 22.35 10.63
CA THR A 166 -1.07 23.19 9.54
C THR A 166 -1.70 22.34 8.45
N LEU A 167 -2.97 22.61 8.14
CA LEU A 167 -3.61 22.04 6.95
C LEU A 167 -2.91 22.56 5.70
N ILE A 168 -2.60 21.69 4.75
CA ILE A 168 -1.99 22.10 3.47
C ILE A 168 -2.83 21.70 2.25
N GLY A 169 -3.81 20.84 2.42
CA GLY A 169 -4.72 20.45 1.34
C GLY A 169 -5.33 19.07 1.51
N GLY A 170 -5.80 18.53 0.40
CA GLY A 170 -6.38 17.19 0.34
C GLY A 170 -6.19 16.55 -1.02
N ARG A 171 -6.38 15.24 -1.08
CA ARG A 171 -6.39 14.45 -2.32
C ARG A 171 -7.34 13.27 -2.20
N LEU A 172 -7.64 12.66 -3.35
CA LEU A 172 -8.21 11.31 -3.39
C LEU A 172 -7.09 10.27 -3.35
N ASP A 173 -7.33 9.19 -2.64
CA ASP A 173 -6.41 8.05 -2.61
C ASP A 173 -7.22 6.74 -2.61
N TYR A 174 -6.55 5.59 -2.65
CA TYR A 174 -7.18 4.27 -2.63
C TYR A 174 -6.54 3.42 -1.53
N ILE A 175 -7.39 2.86 -0.67
CA ILE A 175 -7.00 1.92 0.39
C ILE A 175 -7.95 0.74 0.32
N ASP A 176 -7.41 -0.47 0.29
CA ASP A 176 -8.17 -1.73 0.15
C ASP A 176 -9.13 -1.69 -1.07
N GLY A 177 -8.64 -1.11 -2.18
CA GLY A 177 -9.41 -1.01 -3.43
C GLY A 177 -10.59 -0.02 -3.41
N ARG A 178 -10.71 0.82 -2.38
CA ARG A 178 -11.79 1.80 -2.23
C ARG A 178 -11.24 3.22 -2.24
N PRO A 179 -11.97 4.17 -2.85
CA PRO A 179 -11.58 5.56 -2.80
C PRO A 179 -11.73 6.10 -1.37
N VAL A 180 -10.73 6.85 -0.93
CA VAL A 180 -10.67 7.47 0.41
C VAL A 180 -10.25 8.92 0.32
N ALA A 181 -10.66 9.72 1.30
CA ALA A 181 -10.12 11.05 1.45
C ALA A 181 -8.77 10.99 2.15
N ALA A 182 -7.78 11.70 1.62
CA ALA A 182 -6.54 12.01 2.29
C ALA A 182 -6.47 13.50 2.58
N VAL A 183 -6.64 13.88 3.83
CA VAL A 183 -6.45 15.26 4.30
C VAL A 183 -5.02 15.40 4.77
N VAL A 184 -4.31 16.41 4.27
CA VAL A 184 -2.87 16.52 4.45
C VAL A 184 -2.54 17.68 5.37
N TYR A 185 -1.82 17.35 6.43
CA TYR A 185 -1.31 18.32 7.41
C TYR A 185 0.22 18.34 7.42
N LYS A 186 0.77 19.42 7.93
CA LYS A 186 2.19 19.57 8.22
C LYS A 186 2.45 19.83 9.69
N ARG A 187 3.47 19.16 10.22
CA ARG A 187 4.05 19.44 11.53
C ARG A 187 5.54 19.71 11.33
N ARG A 188 5.98 20.98 11.40
CA ARG A 188 7.35 21.36 11.03
C ARG A 188 7.72 20.89 9.62
N ALA A 189 8.72 20.03 9.46
CA ALA A 189 9.12 19.45 8.18
C ALA A 189 8.36 18.18 7.81
N HIS A 190 7.59 17.61 8.75
CA HIS A 190 6.93 16.32 8.57
C HIS A 190 5.53 16.47 7.98
N VAL A 191 5.15 15.51 7.17
CA VAL A 191 3.82 15.40 6.57
C VAL A 191 2.99 14.39 7.36
N ILE A 192 1.75 14.75 7.68
CA ILE A 192 0.77 13.85 8.25
C ILE A 192 -0.35 13.66 7.22
N ASN A 193 -0.54 12.45 6.74
CA ASN A 193 -1.70 12.09 5.95
C ASN A 193 -2.78 11.52 6.86
N LEU A 194 -3.93 12.16 6.89
CA LEU A 194 -5.13 11.66 7.53
C LEU A 194 -6.02 11.03 6.47
N PHE A 195 -6.04 9.71 6.42
CA PHE A 195 -6.97 8.97 5.56
C PHE A 195 -8.31 8.80 6.28
N VAL A 196 -9.39 9.06 5.55
CA VAL A 196 -10.77 8.92 6.04
C VAL A 196 -11.56 8.11 5.03
N ALA A 197 -12.19 7.05 5.51
CA ALA A 197 -13.01 6.17 4.70
C ALA A 197 -14.28 5.78 5.45
N GLN A 198 -15.29 5.30 4.70
CA GLN A 198 -16.43 4.64 5.31
C GLN A 198 -15.98 3.35 5.99
N ALA A 199 -16.43 3.14 7.22
CA ALA A 199 -16.09 1.96 8.01
C ALA A 199 -17.35 1.32 8.59
N SER A 200 -17.42 0.01 8.50
CA SER A 200 -18.47 -0.79 9.14
C SER A 200 -18.00 -1.27 10.52
N GLY A 201 -18.93 -1.42 11.48
CA GLY A 201 -18.63 -2.11 12.74
C GLY A 201 -18.51 -1.23 13.99
N GLY A 202 -19.05 -0.02 13.95
CA GLY A 202 -19.21 0.84 15.14
C GLY A 202 -17.91 1.49 15.64
N GLU A 203 -17.97 2.11 16.81
CA GLU A 203 -16.84 2.83 17.41
C GLU A 203 -15.70 1.88 17.79
N ALA A 204 -14.46 2.28 17.53
CA ALA A 204 -13.28 1.60 18.00
C ALA A 204 -12.32 2.60 18.66
N ARG A 205 -11.79 2.19 19.82
CA ARG A 205 -10.77 2.98 20.52
C ARG A 205 -9.57 3.22 19.63
N ALA A 206 -9.00 4.39 19.80
CA ALA A 206 -7.77 4.76 19.10
C ALA A 206 -6.62 3.84 19.51
N ARG A 207 -5.77 3.52 18.51
CA ARG A 207 -4.56 2.70 18.68
C ARG A 207 -3.44 3.32 17.90
N ILE A 208 -2.23 3.24 18.44
CA ILE A 208 -1.00 3.55 17.72
C ILE A 208 -0.37 2.24 17.27
N GLU A 209 0.05 2.21 16.02
CA GLU A 209 0.79 1.09 15.43
C GLU A 209 2.00 1.63 14.68
N GLN A 210 2.99 0.80 14.48
CA GLN A 210 4.20 1.17 13.73
C GLN A 210 4.43 0.18 12.61
N LEU A 211 4.66 0.70 11.40
CA LEU A 211 4.95 -0.10 10.22
C LEU A 211 5.93 0.64 9.30
N GLN A 212 7.01 -0.04 8.89
CA GLN A 212 8.02 0.48 7.96
C GLN A 212 8.62 1.84 8.36
N GLY A 213 8.77 2.10 9.66
CA GLY A 213 9.31 3.35 10.19
C GLY A 213 8.31 4.50 10.34
N PHE A 214 7.05 4.27 9.98
CA PHE A 214 5.96 5.23 10.17
C PHE A 214 5.11 4.86 11.37
N ASN A 215 4.63 5.88 12.08
CA ASN A 215 3.61 5.74 13.11
C ASN A 215 2.23 5.92 12.48
N ILE A 216 1.27 5.11 12.90
CA ILE A 216 -0.11 5.10 12.41
C ILE A 216 -1.02 5.23 13.63
N TRP A 217 -1.74 6.35 13.74
CA TRP A 217 -2.79 6.53 14.74
C TRP A 217 -4.12 6.23 14.10
N ARG A 218 -4.80 5.17 14.51
CA ARG A 218 -6.09 4.76 13.93
C ARG A 218 -7.20 4.71 14.94
N TRP A 219 -8.39 5.12 14.52
CA TRP A 219 -9.62 5.00 15.31
C TRP A 219 -10.83 4.90 14.38
N ARG A 220 -11.96 4.53 14.93
CA ARG A 220 -13.25 4.58 14.23
C ARG A 220 -14.25 5.34 15.07
N ARG A 221 -15.08 6.13 14.38
CA ARG A 221 -16.15 6.87 15.01
C ARG A 221 -17.32 6.99 14.05
N SER A 222 -18.55 6.74 14.54
CA SER A 222 -19.74 6.65 13.70
C SER A 222 -19.46 5.66 12.54
N ASP A 223 -19.68 6.10 11.31
CA ASP A 223 -19.47 5.30 10.11
C ASP A 223 -18.12 5.59 9.42
N LEU A 224 -17.18 6.25 10.13
CA LEU A 224 -15.89 6.64 9.58
C LEU A 224 -14.74 5.93 10.28
N GLY A 225 -13.81 5.46 9.46
CA GLY A 225 -12.48 5.00 9.86
C GLY A 225 -11.44 6.07 9.56
N PHE A 226 -10.50 6.21 10.47
CA PHE A 226 -9.44 7.21 10.42
C PHE A 226 -8.08 6.55 10.58
N TRP A 227 -7.12 6.94 9.76
CA TRP A 227 -5.71 6.55 9.84
C TRP A 227 -4.84 7.79 9.64
N ALA A 228 -4.24 8.29 10.69
CA ALA A 228 -3.22 9.32 10.60
C ALA A 228 -1.84 8.68 10.51
N VAL A 229 -1.08 8.98 9.47
CA VAL A 229 0.22 8.37 9.18
C VAL A 229 1.28 9.44 9.04
N SER A 230 2.41 9.26 9.69
CA SER A 230 3.57 10.14 9.62
C SER A 230 4.84 9.47 10.15
N ASP A 231 5.98 10.07 9.86
CA ASP A 231 7.29 9.77 10.43
C ASP A 231 7.58 10.53 11.74
N ILE A 232 6.64 11.38 12.23
CA ILE A 232 6.77 12.02 13.55
C ILE A 232 6.69 10.98 14.68
N ASN A 233 7.14 11.35 15.88
CA ASN A 233 7.06 10.44 17.03
C ASN A 233 5.60 10.11 17.39
N ALA A 234 5.45 9.00 18.11
CA ALA A 234 4.13 8.44 18.43
C ALA A 234 3.27 9.40 19.27
N GLU A 235 3.89 10.10 20.21
CA GLU A 235 3.21 11.04 21.10
C GLU A 235 2.65 12.24 20.34
N GLU A 236 3.40 12.82 19.40
CA GLU A 236 2.94 13.94 18.58
C GLU A 236 1.83 13.50 17.62
N LEU A 237 1.91 12.28 17.06
CA LEU A 237 0.84 11.76 16.20
C LEU A 237 -0.43 11.48 16.99
N GLN A 238 -0.29 10.97 18.21
CA GLN A 238 -1.41 10.81 19.15
C GLN A 238 -2.03 12.17 19.51
N GLU A 239 -1.21 13.18 19.83
CA GLU A 239 -1.66 14.54 20.10
C GLU A 239 -2.49 15.08 18.92
N PHE A 240 -2.01 14.90 17.70
CA PHE A 240 -2.75 15.27 16.47
C PHE A 240 -4.13 14.60 16.43
N GLY A 241 -4.18 13.29 16.60
CA GLY A 241 -5.42 12.52 16.53
C GLY A 241 -6.41 12.88 17.62
N ASP A 242 -5.95 13.11 18.86
CA ASP A 242 -6.79 13.50 19.99
C ASP A 242 -7.39 14.90 19.79
N LYS A 243 -6.59 15.86 19.30
CA LYS A 243 -7.07 17.22 18.96
C LYS A 243 -8.09 17.18 17.84
N LEU A 244 -7.81 16.44 16.76
CA LEU A 244 -8.75 16.26 15.66
C LEU A 244 -10.06 15.65 16.15
N ALA A 245 -9.99 14.59 16.97
CA ALA A 245 -11.18 13.93 17.51
C ALA A 245 -11.98 14.82 18.46
N ALA A 246 -11.35 15.76 19.16
CA ALA A 246 -12.03 16.74 20.02
C ALA A 246 -12.81 17.76 19.18
N GLU A 247 -12.20 18.32 18.15
CA GLU A 247 -12.86 19.29 17.25
C GLU A 247 -14.01 18.67 16.46
N VAL A 248 -13.85 17.43 15.98
CA VAL A 248 -14.94 16.68 15.32
C VAL A 248 -16.11 16.42 16.27
N ARG A 249 -15.87 16.39 17.59
CA ARG A 249 -16.96 16.31 18.59
C ARG A 249 -17.68 17.61 18.84
N GLY A 250 -16.95 18.73 18.77
CA GLY A 250 -17.50 20.06 19.05
C GLY A 250 -18.24 20.69 17.87
N GLY A 251 -18.06 20.20 16.66
CA GLY A 251 -18.65 20.72 15.42
C GLY A 251 -19.83 19.92 14.86
N ALA A 252 -20.40 18.99 15.64
CA ALA A 252 -21.56 18.18 15.25
C ALA A 252 -22.85 18.75 15.84
#